data_6792734d2bd4d11f866c8fc7dd79170d
#
_entry.id   6792734d2bd4d11f866c8fc7dd79170d
#
_cell.length_a   1.000
_cell.length_b   1.000
_cell.length_c   1.000
_cell.angle_alpha   90.00
_cell.angle_beta   90.00
_cell.angle_gamma   90.00
#
_symmetry.space_group_name_H-M   'P 1'
#
loop_
_entity.id
_entity.type
_entity.pdbx_description
1 polymer ?
#
loop_
_entity_poly.entity_id
_entity_poly.type
_entity_poly.pdbx_seq_one_letter_code
_entity_poly.pdbx_strand_id
1 'polypeptide(L)'
;QVGTILNGLRNGRNGLGSIYTFAGGNGGANGDYSVLDGNVSMLGAIPVCGTNAAGKRAPYSEPGPNLIVCAPSSDMGQGKGSSLPDVTTTTLQNQYTAKFNGTSAATPMISGVIALMLQANPNLTWRDVPLVLARSARQVDPTNAGWTSYGGYHYNHEYGFGVADATAAVQLARSWQSVGGSSTLRQCGPYSATVNQAIPETTPVSDAVLENPFADASGLSKAAVNGVTSRISAAGCGIQHIEHVEVVLTATDDTGARAHPSAGDLQITLTSPAGQTSTLTMPHLCYNISGQQTS
;
A
#
# COMPACT_ATOMS: atom_id res chain seq x y z
N GLN A 1 -6.33 -4.39 18.69
CA GLN A 1 -6.09 -5.14 17.44
C GLN A 1 -4.59 -5.20 17.08
N VAL A 2 -3.87 -4.08 17.07
CA VAL A 2 -2.41 -4.02 16.77
C VAL A 2 -1.60 -4.97 17.67
N GLY A 3 -1.82 -4.92 18.99
CA GLY A 3 -1.12 -5.80 19.94
C GLY A 3 -1.32 -7.29 19.67
N THR A 4 -2.50 -7.69 19.22
CA THR A 4 -2.80 -9.09 18.87
C THR A 4 -2.03 -9.52 17.62
N ILE A 5 -1.96 -8.68 16.60
CA ILE A 5 -1.20 -8.95 15.37
C ILE A 5 0.30 -9.02 15.69
N LEU A 6 0.84 -8.06 16.44
CA LEU A 6 2.25 -8.09 16.87
C LEU A 6 2.60 -9.34 17.69
N ASN A 7 1.67 -9.79 18.54
CA ASN A 7 1.84 -11.06 19.25
C ASN A 7 1.88 -12.25 18.29
N GLY A 8 1.01 -12.27 17.29
CA GLY A 8 1.00 -13.30 16.25
C GLY A 8 2.29 -13.32 15.40
N LEU A 9 2.85 -12.13 15.05
CA LEU A 9 4.13 -12.04 14.35
C LEU A 9 5.30 -12.60 15.18
N ARG A 10 5.24 -12.46 16.51
CA ARG A 10 6.30 -12.93 17.41
C ARG A 10 6.19 -14.42 17.73
N ASN A 11 4.99 -14.87 18.05
CA ASN A 11 4.75 -16.18 18.68
C ASN A 11 3.99 -17.16 17.78
N GLY A 12 3.34 -16.69 16.70
CA GLY A 12 2.61 -17.55 15.78
C GLY A 12 3.55 -18.52 15.06
N ARG A 13 3.01 -19.67 14.65
CA ARG A 13 3.75 -20.70 13.90
C ARG A 13 5.09 -21.08 14.57
N ASN A 14 5.09 -21.28 15.89
CA ASN A 14 6.29 -21.61 16.68
C ASN A 14 7.44 -20.58 16.54
N GLY A 15 7.12 -19.28 16.51
CA GLY A 15 8.09 -18.20 16.38
C GLY A 15 8.43 -17.78 14.95
N LEU A 16 7.94 -18.50 13.93
CA LEU A 16 8.07 -18.10 12.52
C LEU A 16 7.15 -16.91 12.18
N GLY A 17 6.15 -16.66 13.01
CA GLY A 17 5.15 -15.61 12.87
C GLY A 17 3.96 -15.98 12.02
N SER A 18 2.77 -15.56 12.45
CA SER A 18 1.55 -15.63 11.66
C SER A 18 1.63 -14.69 10.46
N ILE A 19 0.98 -15.09 9.37
CA ILE A 19 0.93 -14.28 8.14
C ILE A 19 -0.42 -13.57 8.08
N TYR A 20 -0.41 -12.26 7.80
CA TYR A 20 -1.59 -11.43 7.75
C TYR A 20 -1.72 -10.75 6.39
N THR A 21 -2.71 -11.14 5.62
CA THR A 21 -3.07 -10.47 4.36
C THR A 21 -4.24 -9.53 4.58
N PHE A 22 -4.18 -8.35 3.99
CA PHE A 22 -5.24 -7.35 4.07
C PHE A 22 -5.64 -6.89 2.67
N ALA A 23 -6.93 -6.63 2.50
CA ALA A 23 -7.41 -5.93 1.32
C ALA A 23 -6.86 -4.50 1.32
N GLY A 24 -6.27 -4.07 0.20
CA GLY A 24 -5.57 -2.79 0.10
C GLY A 24 -6.48 -1.57 0.11
N GLY A 25 -7.82 -1.78 0.02
CA GLY A 25 -8.81 -0.72 0.04
C GLY A 25 -9.54 -0.56 -1.29
N ASN A 26 -10.74 0.00 -1.24
CA ASN A 26 -11.64 0.12 -2.40
C ASN A 26 -12.10 1.57 -2.68
N GLY A 27 -11.46 2.56 -2.05
CA GLY A 27 -11.72 3.98 -2.23
C GLY A 27 -10.88 4.65 -3.32
N GLY A 28 -10.08 3.89 -4.09
CA GLY A 28 -9.14 4.45 -5.05
C GLY A 28 -9.76 5.35 -6.12
N ALA A 29 -11.03 5.09 -6.50
CA ALA A 29 -11.79 5.96 -7.38
C ALA A 29 -12.18 7.29 -6.71
N ASN A 30 -12.13 7.36 -5.38
CA ASN A 30 -12.41 8.55 -4.58
C ASN A 30 -11.11 9.22 -4.08
N GLY A 31 -9.95 8.85 -4.64
CA GLY A 31 -8.66 9.42 -4.26
C GLY A 31 -8.10 8.88 -2.95
N ASP A 32 -8.66 7.81 -2.42
CA ASP A 32 -8.19 7.21 -1.19
C ASP A 32 -6.88 6.41 -1.41
N TYR A 33 -6.08 6.30 -0.35
CA TYR A 33 -4.76 5.69 -0.36
C TYR A 33 -4.66 4.58 0.69
N SER A 34 -4.23 3.41 0.27
CA SER A 34 -4.08 2.21 1.10
C SER A 34 -3.25 2.44 2.37
N VAL A 35 -2.25 3.32 2.32
CA VAL A 35 -1.39 3.63 3.47
C VAL A 35 -2.12 4.38 4.60
N LEU A 36 -3.25 5.00 4.31
CA LEU A 36 -4.04 5.74 5.31
C LEU A 36 -4.85 4.84 6.25
N ASP A 37 -5.05 3.56 5.88
CA ASP A 37 -5.62 2.57 6.80
C ASP A 37 -4.51 1.99 7.70
N GLY A 38 -4.58 2.29 9.00
CA GLY A 38 -3.59 1.86 9.98
C GLY A 38 -3.49 0.34 10.18
N ASN A 39 -4.51 -0.46 9.80
CA ASN A 39 -4.42 -1.91 9.83
C ASN A 39 -3.67 -2.45 8.61
N VAL A 40 -3.81 -1.78 7.48
CA VAL A 40 -3.23 -2.18 6.19
C VAL A 40 -1.77 -1.73 6.08
N SER A 41 -1.42 -0.62 6.74
CA SER A 41 -0.07 -0.04 6.71
C SER A 41 0.84 -0.48 7.87
N MET A 42 0.33 -1.28 8.81
CA MET A 42 1.12 -1.71 9.96
C MET A 42 2.21 -2.72 9.60
N LEU A 43 3.26 -2.77 10.43
CA LEU A 43 4.32 -3.77 10.29
C LEU A 43 3.74 -5.21 10.26
N GLY A 44 4.13 -5.98 9.26
CA GLY A 44 3.72 -7.38 9.07
C GLY A 44 2.39 -7.56 8.34
N ALA A 45 1.72 -6.48 7.97
CA ALA A 45 0.62 -6.54 7.02
C ALA A 45 1.14 -6.82 5.60
N ILE A 46 0.37 -7.59 4.83
CA ILE A 46 0.58 -7.80 3.40
C ILE A 46 -0.63 -7.21 2.66
N PRO A 47 -0.58 -5.93 2.30
CA PRO A 47 -1.64 -5.28 1.54
C PRO A 47 -1.71 -5.81 0.12
N VAL A 48 -2.93 -6.15 -0.32
CA VAL A 48 -3.21 -6.74 -1.61
C VAL A 48 -4.08 -5.81 -2.45
N CYS A 49 -3.59 -5.42 -3.63
CA CYS A 49 -4.33 -4.66 -4.62
C CYS A 49 -5.11 -5.56 -5.59
N GLY A 50 -6.06 -4.97 -6.29
CA GLY A 50 -6.88 -5.66 -7.29
C GLY A 50 -6.53 -5.24 -8.72
N THR A 51 -6.46 -6.22 -9.64
CA THR A 51 -6.40 -5.96 -11.08
C THR A 51 -7.64 -6.51 -11.78
N ASN A 52 -8.02 -5.92 -12.90
CA ASN A 52 -9.05 -6.46 -13.78
C ASN A 52 -8.49 -7.58 -14.69
N ALA A 53 -9.34 -8.22 -15.46
CA ALA A 53 -8.98 -9.30 -16.37
C ALA A 53 -8.02 -8.87 -17.51
N ALA A 54 -7.89 -7.57 -17.77
CA ALA A 54 -6.90 -7.03 -18.72
C ALA A 54 -5.53 -6.76 -18.07
N GLY A 55 -5.35 -7.08 -16.78
CA GLY A 55 -4.12 -6.83 -16.03
C GLY A 55 -3.89 -5.38 -15.64
N LYS A 56 -4.93 -4.54 -15.73
CA LYS A 56 -4.89 -3.14 -15.29
C LYS A 56 -5.45 -3.01 -13.88
N ARG A 57 -5.04 -1.98 -13.16
CA ARG A 57 -5.58 -1.66 -11.84
C ARG A 57 -7.12 -1.62 -11.88
N ALA A 58 -7.76 -2.32 -10.96
CA ALA A 58 -9.19 -2.18 -10.76
C ALA A 58 -9.51 -0.73 -10.34
N PRO A 59 -10.54 -0.08 -10.90
CA PRO A 59 -10.80 1.35 -10.66
C PRO A 59 -10.92 1.72 -9.19
N TYR A 60 -11.46 0.82 -8.38
CA TYR A 60 -11.63 1.01 -6.94
C TYR A 60 -10.37 0.72 -6.12
N SER A 61 -9.41 -0.03 -6.67
CA SER A 61 -8.22 -0.42 -5.89
C SER A 61 -7.40 0.80 -5.51
N GLU A 62 -7.17 0.96 -4.22
CA GLU A 62 -6.40 2.08 -3.70
C GLU A 62 -4.93 1.92 -4.05
N PRO A 63 -4.28 2.97 -4.53
CA PRO A 63 -2.83 3.00 -4.65
C PRO A 63 -2.19 3.22 -3.27
N GLY A 64 -0.89 2.92 -3.16
CA GLY A 64 -0.16 3.22 -1.94
C GLY A 64 1.27 2.67 -1.94
N PRO A 65 2.16 3.30 -1.15
CA PRO A 65 3.56 2.87 -1.03
C PRO A 65 3.71 1.59 -0.18
N ASN A 66 2.65 1.14 0.47
CA ASN A 66 2.59 -0.04 1.32
C ASN A 66 2.17 -1.32 0.57
N LEU A 67 1.62 -1.21 -0.64
CA LEU A 67 1.14 -2.35 -1.41
C LEU A 67 2.27 -3.35 -1.69
N ILE A 68 1.99 -4.64 -1.48
CA ILE A 68 2.97 -5.71 -1.77
C ILE A 68 2.70 -6.31 -3.14
N VAL A 69 1.54 -6.92 -3.35
CA VAL A 69 1.18 -7.54 -4.64
C VAL A 69 -0.30 -7.35 -4.93
N CYS A 70 -0.64 -7.43 -6.22
CA CYS A 70 -2.02 -7.53 -6.66
C CYS A 70 -2.41 -8.98 -6.96
N ALA A 71 -3.70 -9.22 -6.99
CA ALA A 71 -4.30 -10.42 -7.59
C ALA A 71 -5.50 -10.03 -8.46
N PRO A 72 -5.98 -10.96 -9.34
CA PRO A 72 -7.16 -10.71 -10.14
C PRO A 72 -8.37 -10.37 -9.29
N SER A 73 -9.15 -9.42 -9.77
CA SER A 73 -10.42 -8.99 -9.17
C SER A 73 -11.37 -8.59 -10.29
N SER A 74 -11.81 -7.33 -10.36
CA SER A 74 -12.85 -6.94 -11.30
C SER A 74 -12.60 -5.53 -11.83
N ASP A 75 -13.34 -5.19 -12.88
CA ASP A 75 -13.39 -3.86 -13.47
C ASP A 75 -14.58 -3.04 -12.95
N MET A 76 -15.40 -3.63 -12.07
CA MET A 76 -16.59 -2.99 -11.51
C MET A 76 -16.18 -1.79 -10.64
N GLY A 77 -16.61 -0.65 -11.05
CA GLY A 77 -16.42 0.59 -10.31
C GLY A 77 -17.32 1.67 -10.88
N GLN A 78 -18.07 2.37 -10.03
CA GLN A 78 -18.78 3.60 -10.37
C GLN A 78 -19.93 3.48 -11.37
N GLY A 79 -20.79 2.47 -11.23
CA GLY A 79 -22.08 2.41 -11.95
C GLY A 79 -21.97 2.18 -13.46
N LYS A 80 -20.80 1.93 -14.00
CA LYS A 80 -20.60 1.51 -15.38
C LYS A 80 -20.46 0.00 -15.41
N GLY A 81 -21.35 -0.67 -16.09
CA GLY A 81 -21.21 -2.11 -16.37
C GLY A 81 -19.88 -2.37 -17.06
N SER A 82 -19.04 -3.19 -16.46
CA SER A 82 -17.81 -3.65 -17.09
C SER A 82 -18.12 -4.75 -18.10
N SER A 83 -17.41 -4.76 -19.22
CA SER A 83 -17.40 -5.87 -20.16
C SER A 83 -16.44 -6.99 -19.75
N LEU A 84 -15.60 -6.77 -18.73
CA LEU A 84 -14.64 -7.73 -18.24
C LEU A 84 -15.24 -8.60 -17.12
N PRO A 85 -14.83 -9.87 -17.02
CA PRO A 85 -15.37 -10.78 -16.01
C PRO A 85 -14.92 -10.38 -14.59
N ASP A 86 -15.81 -10.61 -13.64
CA ASP A 86 -15.52 -10.59 -12.21
C ASP A 86 -14.99 -11.95 -11.73
N VAL A 87 -14.70 -12.05 -10.44
CA VAL A 87 -14.25 -13.29 -9.82
C VAL A 87 -15.44 -14.24 -9.59
N THR A 88 -15.27 -15.48 -10.03
CA THR A 88 -16.20 -16.56 -9.70
C THR A 88 -15.81 -17.20 -8.38
N THR A 89 -16.78 -17.33 -7.46
CA THR A 89 -16.57 -17.97 -6.16
C THR A 89 -17.85 -18.63 -5.65
N THR A 90 -17.76 -19.33 -4.53
CA THR A 90 -18.90 -19.95 -3.85
C THR A 90 -19.77 -18.89 -3.16
N THR A 91 -21.05 -19.16 -3.02
CA THR A 91 -22.01 -18.36 -2.26
C THR A 91 -22.92 -19.25 -1.40
N LEU A 92 -23.86 -18.65 -0.70
CA LEU A 92 -24.79 -19.38 0.18
C LEU A 92 -25.53 -20.48 -0.57
N GLN A 93 -26.03 -21.47 0.18
CA GLN A 93 -26.86 -22.58 -0.32
C GLN A 93 -26.18 -23.45 -1.39
N ASN A 94 -24.86 -23.68 -1.29
CA ASN A 94 -24.06 -24.47 -2.22
C ASN A 94 -24.13 -23.97 -3.70
N GLN A 95 -24.26 -22.65 -3.86
CA GLN A 95 -24.28 -22.03 -5.19
C GLN A 95 -22.96 -21.34 -5.51
N TYR A 96 -22.84 -20.82 -6.73
CA TYR A 96 -21.72 -20.02 -7.22
C TYR A 96 -22.22 -18.65 -7.64
N THR A 97 -21.33 -17.66 -7.52
CA THR A 97 -21.50 -16.33 -8.10
C THR A 97 -20.32 -16.01 -9.01
N ALA A 98 -20.57 -15.32 -10.10
CA ALA A 98 -19.53 -14.77 -10.98
C ALA A 98 -19.45 -13.25 -10.87
N LYS A 99 -19.82 -12.69 -9.71
CA LYS A 99 -19.89 -11.23 -9.47
C LYS A 99 -19.16 -10.81 -8.20
N PHE A 100 -18.17 -11.60 -7.77
CA PHE A 100 -17.38 -11.21 -6.61
C PHE A 100 -16.23 -10.28 -7.02
N ASN A 101 -16.04 -9.20 -6.29
CA ASN A 101 -15.10 -8.13 -6.64
C ASN A 101 -14.46 -7.48 -5.40
N GLY A 102 -13.83 -6.33 -5.61
CA GLY A 102 -13.08 -5.61 -4.58
C GLY A 102 -11.69 -6.19 -4.34
N THR A 103 -10.85 -5.46 -3.65
CA THR A 103 -9.59 -5.99 -3.10
C THR A 103 -9.84 -7.16 -2.15
N SER A 104 -11.09 -7.27 -1.65
CA SER A 104 -11.60 -8.41 -0.87
C SER A 104 -11.63 -9.73 -1.66
N ALA A 105 -11.75 -9.70 -3.00
CA ALA A 105 -11.67 -10.88 -3.84
C ALA A 105 -10.21 -11.26 -4.15
N ALA A 106 -9.35 -10.27 -4.30
CA ALA A 106 -7.91 -10.45 -4.55
C ALA A 106 -7.16 -11.04 -3.35
N THR A 107 -7.46 -10.56 -2.16
CA THR A 107 -6.74 -10.92 -0.93
C THR A 107 -6.73 -12.41 -0.60
N PRO A 108 -7.85 -13.16 -0.63
CA PRO A 108 -7.84 -14.59 -0.36
C PRO A 108 -7.08 -15.40 -1.40
N MET A 109 -6.95 -14.92 -2.64
CA MET A 109 -6.10 -15.58 -3.63
C MET A 109 -4.62 -15.53 -3.19
N ILE A 110 -4.16 -14.39 -2.68
CA ILE A 110 -2.81 -14.26 -2.12
C ILE A 110 -2.64 -15.15 -0.88
N SER A 111 -3.65 -15.24 -0.02
CA SER A 111 -3.61 -16.19 1.10
C SER A 111 -3.43 -17.63 0.62
N GLY A 112 -4.09 -18.01 -0.48
CA GLY A 112 -3.92 -19.32 -1.12
C GLY A 112 -2.50 -19.54 -1.67
N VAL A 113 -1.95 -18.54 -2.35
CA VAL A 113 -0.55 -18.58 -2.85
C VAL A 113 0.43 -18.75 -1.68
N ILE A 114 0.24 -18.00 -0.60
CA ILE A 114 1.06 -18.10 0.60
C ILE A 114 0.96 -19.49 1.23
N ALA A 115 -0.23 -20.08 1.29
CA ALA A 115 -0.41 -21.45 1.81
C ALA A 115 0.42 -22.46 1.00
N LEU A 116 0.45 -22.33 -0.34
CA LEU A 116 1.29 -23.16 -1.21
C LEU A 116 2.79 -22.90 -0.99
N MET A 117 3.19 -21.64 -0.77
CA MET A 117 4.57 -21.30 -0.42
C MET A 117 4.99 -21.95 0.89
N LEU A 118 4.14 -21.88 1.92
CA LEU A 118 4.39 -22.47 3.23
C LEU A 118 4.37 -24.01 3.18
N GLN A 119 3.59 -24.62 2.30
CA GLN A 119 3.66 -26.05 2.02
C GLN A 119 5.00 -26.42 1.38
N ALA A 120 5.50 -25.61 0.45
CA ALA A 120 6.76 -25.85 -0.22
C ALA A 120 7.98 -25.61 0.68
N ASN A 121 7.88 -24.66 1.62
CA ASN A 121 8.90 -24.35 2.63
C ASN A 121 8.23 -23.91 3.94
N PRO A 122 7.97 -24.82 4.86
CA PRO A 122 7.31 -24.53 6.13
C PRO A 122 8.13 -23.62 7.08
N ASN A 123 9.43 -23.44 6.81
CA ASN A 123 10.33 -22.61 7.61
C ASN A 123 10.32 -21.13 7.23
N LEU A 124 9.57 -20.73 6.19
CA LEU A 124 9.41 -19.31 5.87
C LEU A 124 8.83 -18.55 7.05
N THR A 125 9.49 -17.46 7.40
CA THR A 125 9.01 -16.54 8.44
C THR A 125 8.01 -15.53 7.86
N TRP A 126 7.35 -14.79 8.74
CA TRP A 126 6.45 -13.71 8.32
C TRP A 126 7.17 -12.61 7.52
N ARG A 127 8.49 -12.46 7.69
CA ARG A 127 9.32 -11.52 6.92
C ARG A 127 9.70 -12.05 5.55
N ASP A 128 9.92 -13.36 5.43
CA ASP A 128 10.28 -14.00 4.17
C ASP A 128 9.15 -13.93 3.15
N VAL A 129 7.91 -14.11 3.60
CA VAL A 129 6.73 -14.23 2.72
C VAL A 129 6.55 -13.00 1.81
N PRO A 130 6.50 -11.74 2.32
CA PRO A 130 6.38 -10.58 1.45
C PRO A 130 7.59 -10.38 0.53
N LEU A 131 8.80 -10.77 0.95
CA LEU A 131 10.01 -10.69 0.13
C LEU A 131 9.96 -11.68 -1.05
N VAL A 132 9.50 -12.90 -0.80
CA VAL A 132 9.30 -13.91 -1.86
C VAL A 132 8.22 -13.44 -2.83
N LEU A 133 7.09 -12.95 -2.34
CA LEU A 133 6.02 -12.40 -3.18
C LEU A 133 6.54 -11.25 -4.05
N ALA A 134 7.25 -10.29 -3.45
CA ALA A 134 7.81 -9.14 -4.16
C ALA A 134 8.79 -9.54 -5.28
N ARG A 135 9.64 -10.55 -5.02
CA ARG A 135 10.63 -11.01 -6.01
C ARG A 135 10.04 -11.85 -7.13
N SER A 136 8.95 -12.55 -6.86
CA SER A 136 8.30 -13.44 -7.83
C SER A 136 7.12 -12.79 -8.55
N ALA A 137 6.70 -11.59 -8.13
CA ALA A 137 5.59 -10.89 -8.75
C ALA A 137 5.89 -10.53 -10.20
N ARG A 138 4.87 -10.60 -11.03
CA ARG A 138 4.95 -10.29 -12.45
C ARG A 138 4.50 -8.86 -12.71
N GLN A 139 5.35 -8.08 -13.37
CA GLN A 139 4.97 -6.76 -13.84
C GLN A 139 3.84 -6.88 -14.88
N VAL A 140 2.79 -6.12 -14.67
CA VAL A 140 1.64 -5.98 -15.58
C VAL A 140 1.51 -4.53 -16.01
N ASP A 141 0.68 -4.26 -17.01
CA ASP A 141 0.51 -2.91 -17.57
C ASP A 141 1.86 -2.20 -17.80
N PRO A 142 2.75 -2.74 -18.65
CA PRO A 142 4.12 -2.25 -18.79
C PRO A 142 4.22 -0.82 -19.34
N THR A 143 3.12 -0.27 -19.85
CA THR A 143 3.02 1.12 -20.35
C THR A 143 2.65 2.11 -19.25
N ASN A 144 2.32 1.65 -18.04
CA ASN A 144 2.05 2.54 -16.91
C ASN A 144 3.34 3.24 -16.48
N ALA A 145 3.33 4.57 -16.52
CA ALA A 145 4.51 5.41 -16.24
C ALA A 145 4.97 5.38 -14.77
N GLY A 146 4.15 4.83 -13.86
CA GLY A 146 4.46 4.72 -12.43
C GLY A 146 5.44 3.60 -12.07
N TRP A 147 5.85 2.75 -13.02
CA TRP A 147 6.84 1.72 -12.75
C TRP A 147 8.24 2.28 -12.54
N THR A 148 8.84 1.88 -11.44
CA THR A 148 10.23 2.15 -11.08
C THR A 148 10.98 0.84 -10.86
N SER A 149 12.30 0.85 -11.04
CA SER A 149 13.14 -0.34 -10.80
C SER A 149 14.35 0.06 -9.95
N TYR A 150 14.56 -0.68 -8.87
CA TYR A 150 15.71 -0.48 -7.99
C TYR A 150 16.07 -1.76 -7.24
N GLY A 151 17.35 -2.05 -7.09
CA GLY A 151 17.83 -3.19 -6.31
C GLY A 151 17.37 -4.56 -6.80
N GLY A 152 17.00 -4.69 -8.07
CA GLY A 152 16.46 -5.92 -8.66
C GLY A 152 14.96 -6.13 -8.43
N TYR A 153 14.28 -5.13 -7.92
CA TYR A 153 12.82 -5.10 -7.81
C TYR A 153 12.24 -4.07 -8.78
N HIS A 154 11.04 -4.32 -9.26
CA HIS A 154 10.17 -3.31 -9.86
C HIS A 154 9.06 -2.97 -8.87
N TYR A 155 8.61 -1.73 -8.88
CA TYR A 155 7.57 -1.25 -7.98
C TYR A 155 6.71 -0.18 -8.64
N ASN A 156 5.43 -0.18 -8.29
CA ASN A 156 4.46 0.82 -8.72
C ASN A 156 3.43 1.02 -7.61
N HIS A 157 3.06 2.27 -7.30
CA HIS A 157 2.08 2.58 -6.25
C HIS A 157 0.67 2.03 -6.54
N GLU A 158 0.36 1.70 -7.81
CA GLU A 158 -0.93 1.09 -8.20
C GLU A 158 -0.92 -0.43 -8.17
N TYR A 159 0.28 -1.06 -8.24
CA TYR A 159 0.44 -2.49 -8.44
C TYR A 159 1.33 -3.17 -7.39
N GLY A 160 1.90 -2.41 -6.44
CA GLY A 160 2.94 -2.94 -5.57
C GLY A 160 4.12 -3.45 -6.39
N PHE A 161 4.61 -4.65 -6.08
CA PHE A 161 5.63 -5.33 -6.86
C PHE A 161 5.05 -6.08 -8.09
N GLY A 162 3.76 -5.95 -8.37
CA GLY A 162 3.08 -6.56 -9.51
C GLY A 162 2.00 -7.58 -9.11
N VAL A 163 1.50 -8.33 -10.08
CA VAL A 163 0.54 -9.41 -9.85
C VAL A 163 1.30 -10.66 -9.37
N ALA A 164 0.81 -11.30 -8.33
CA ALA A 164 1.41 -12.51 -7.79
C ALA A 164 1.45 -13.63 -8.85
N ASP A 165 2.60 -14.25 -9.01
CA ASP A 165 2.80 -15.46 -9.78
C ASP A 165 2.97 -16.65 -8.83
N ALA A 166 1.93 -17.46 -8.68
CA ALA A 166 1.91 -18.56 -7.74
C ALA A 166 3.00 -19.60 -8.02
N THR A 167 3.27 -19.88 -9.29
CA THR A 167 4.30 -20.85 -9.70
C THR A 167 5.69 -20.32 -9.34
N ALA A 168 6.00 -19.09 -9.72
CA ALA A 168 7.28 -18.46 -9.42
C ALA A 168 7.48 -18.31 -7.91
N ALA A 169 6.44 -17.90 -7.17
CA ALA A 169 6.49 -17.77 -5.71
C ALA A 169 6.79 -19.08 -5.01
N VAL A 170 6.12 -20.19 -5.40
CA VAL A 170 6.35 -21.52 -4.83
C VAL A 170 7.73 -22.05 -5.18
N GLN A 171 8.18 -21.85 -6.41
CA GLN A 171 9.54 -22.26 -6.84
C GLN A 171 10.62 -21.51 -6.05
N LEU A 172 10.48 -20.20 -5.91
CA LEU A 172 11.41 -19.36 -5.15
C LEU A 172 11.40 -19.72 -3.66
N ALA A 173 10.22 -19.98 -3.09
CA ALA A 173 10.05 -20.37 -1.69
C ALA A 173 10.86 -21.62 -1.30
N ARG A 174 10.95 -22.61 -2.20
CA ARG A 174 11.69 -23.88 -1.95
C ARG A 174 13.17 -23.67 -1.64
N SER A 175 13.80 -22.70 -2.28
CA SER A 175 15.23 -22.41 -2.14
C SER A 175 15.51 -21.10 -1.38
N TRP A 176 14.48 -20.48 -0.82
CA TRP A 176 14.62 -19.21 -0.12
C TRP A 176 15.51 -19.32 1.10
N GLN A 177 16.50 -18.43 1.19
CA GLN A 177 17.31 -18.28 2.39
C GLN A 177 16.62 -17.28 3.31
N SER A 178 16.18 -17.75 4.47
CA SER A 178 15.41 -16.93 5.40
C SER A 178 16.21 -15.74 5.93
N VAL A 179 15.57 -14.59 5.99
CA VAL A 179 16.08 -13.38 6.67
C VAL A 179 15.85 -13.44 8.18
N GLY A 180 15.19 -14.48 8.66
CA GLY A 180 14.82 -14.69 10.05
C GLY A 180 13.47 -14.07 10.43
N GLY A 181 13.00 -14.41 11.63
CA GLY A 181 11.72 -13.95 12.19
C GLY A 181 11.86 -12.66 13.02
N SER A 182 10.93 -12.48 13.94
CA SER A 182 10.89 -11.30 14.83
C SER A 182 12.13 -11.14 15.69
N SER A 183 12.81 -12.25 16.06
CA SER A 183 14.03 -12.22 16.89
C SER A 183 15.24 -11.61 16.18
N THR A 184 15.25 -11.59 14.86
CA THR A 184 16.34 -11.00 14.06
C THR A 184 15.97 -9.62 13.49
N LEU A 185 14.74 -9.18 13.71
CA LEU A 185 14.30 -7.85 13.29
C LEU A 185 15.07 -6.79 14.07
N ARG A 186 15.62 -5.83 13.34
CA ARG A 186 16.25 -4.64 13.92
C ARG A 186 15.40 -3.42 13.64
N GLN A 187 15.27 -2.56 14.63
CA GLN A 187 14.57 -1.30 14.54
C GLN A 187 15.51 -0.16 14.91
N CYS A 188 15.46 0.91 14.16
CA CYS A 188 16.15 2.16 14.45
C CYS A 188 15.13 3.28 14.62
N GLY A 189 15.49 4.29 15.39
CA GLY A 189 14.63 5.45 15.67
C GLY A 189 13.86 5.31 16.99
N PRO A 190 12.86 6.18 17.21
CA PRO A 190 12.47 7.26 16.29
C PRO A 190 13.58 8.30 16.09
N TYR A 191 13.68 8.79 14.86
CA TYR A 191 14.47 9.97 14.53
C TYR A 191 13.49 11.10 14.20
N SER A 192 13.81 12.32 14.60
CA SER A 192 12.93 13.48 14.36
C SER A 192 13.69 14.65 13.79
N ALA A 193 12.99 15.48 13.06
CA ALA A 193 13.43 16.81 12.66
C ALA A 193 12.22 17.75 12.71
N THR A 194 12.48 18.98 13.11
CA THR A 194 11.47 20.05 13.09
C THR A 194 11.87 21.10 12.08
N VAL A 195 10.93 21.50 11.25
CA VAL A 195 11.09 22.62 10.32
C VAL A 195 10.05 23.66 10.69
N ASN A 196 10.53 24.84 11.10
CA ASN A 196 9.66 25.98 11.40
C ASN A 196 9.50 26.84 10.15
N GLN A 197 8.71 26.34 9.20
CA GLN A 197 8.49 26.96 7.90
C GLN A 197 7.04 26.71 7.49
N ALA A 198 6.38 27.74 6.96
CA ALA A 198 5.04 27.61 6.42
C ALA A 198 5.02 26.62 5.25
N ILE A 199 4.05 25.73 5.23
CA ILE A 199 3.74 24.90 4.05
C ILE A 199 3.12 25.85 3.03
N PRO A 200 3.70 25.99 1.81
CA PRO A 200 3.17 26.91 0.82
C PRO A 200 1.75 26.51 0.43
N GLU A 201 0.83 27.47 0.55
CA GLU A 201 -0.51 27.33 -0.02
C GLU A 201 -0.41 27.47 -1.53
N THR A 202 -1.00 26.57 -2.25
CA THR A 202 -1.19 26.71 -3.69
C THR A 202 -2.35 27.66 -3.95
N THR A 203 -2.37 28.27 -5.13
CA THR A 203 -3.53 29.06 -5.57
C THR A 203 -4.79 28.24 -5.34
N PRO A 204 -5.85 28.80 -4.73
CA PRO A 204 -7.04 28.05 -4.43
C PRO A 204 -7.52 27.28 -5.66
N VAL A 205 -7.55 25.98 -5.56
CA VAL A 205 -8.21 25.14 -6.55
C VAL A 205 -9.69 25.48 -6.41
N SER A 206 -10.36 25.86 -7.50
CA SER A 206 -11.78 26.20 -7.43
C SER A 206 -12.57 25.05 -6.81
N ASP A 207 -13.60 25.35 -6.04
CA ASP A 207 -14.50 24.34 -5.42
C ASP A 207 -14.95 23.26 -6.41
N ALA A 208 -15.06 23.59 -7.70
CA ALA A 208 -15.36 22.63 -8.76
C ALA A 208 -14.33 21.51 -8.92
N VAL A 209 -13.05 21.75 -8.57
CA VAL A 209 -12.01 20.70 -8.60
C VAL A 209 -12.06 19.87 -7.31
N LEU A 210 -12.46 20.49 -6.19
CA LEU A 210 -12.70 19.77 -4.93
C LEU A 210 -13.95 18.90 -5.01
N GLU A 211 -14.98 19.32 -5.79
CA GLU A 211 -16.19 18.52 -6.01
C GLU A 211 -15.98 17.32 -6.95
N ASN A 212 -14.96 17.37 -7.81
CA ASN A 212 -14.62 16.26 -8.69
C ASN A 212 -13.10 16.10 -8.85
N PRO A 213 -12.38 15.67 -7.82
CA PRO A 213 -10.93 15.49 -7.85
C PRO A 213 -10.46 14.47 -8.89
N PHE A 214 -11.39 13.75 -9.55
CA PHE A 214 -11.11 12.74 -10.58
C PHE A 214 -11.27 13.25 -12.00
N ALA A 215 -11.82 14.44 -12.20
CA ALA A 215 -12.01 14.97 -13.54
C ALA A 215 -10.69 15.33 -14.22
N ASP A 216 -9.68 15.70 -13.43
CA ASP A 216 -8.33 15.96 -13.95
C ASP A 216 -7.27 15.91 -12.83
N ALA A 217 -6.76 14.73 -12.55
CA ALA A 217 -5.61 14.55 -11.65
C ALA A 217 -4.36 15.31 -12.15
N SER A 218 -4.31 15.72 -13.41
CA SER A 218 -3.24 16.53 -13.97
C SER A 218 -3.23 17.97 -13.43
N GLY A 219 -4.39 18.46 -12.96
CA GLY A 219 -4.52 19.78 -12.32
C GLY A 219 -3.90 19.83 -10.93
N LEU A 220 -3.99 18.74 -10.17
CA LEU A 220 -3.43 18.63 -8.81
C LEU A 220 -1.90 18.47 -8.82
N SER A 221 -1.33 17.90 -9.88
CA SER A 221 0.13 17.71 -9.99
C SER A 221 0.93 19.00 -10.23
N LYS A 222 0.28 20.08 -10.57
CA LYS A 222 0.95 21.39 -10.81
C LYS A 222 1.14 22.23 -9.56
N ALA A 223 0.57 21.81 -8.45
CA ALA A 223 0.47 22.64 -7.26
C ALA A 223 1.76 22.72 -6.41
N ALA A 224 2.62 21.72 -6.47
CA ALA A 224 3.75 21.62 -5.54
C ALA A 224 5.10 22.01 -6.15
N VAL A 225 5.25 23.26 -6.57
CA VAL A 225 6.55 23.71 -7.11
C VAL A 225 7.58 23.99 -5.98
N ASN A 226 7.16 24.27 -4.74
CA ASN A 226 8.04 24.66 -3.64
C ASN A 226 7.54 24.16 -2.27
N GLY A 227 7.40 22.85 -2.10
CA GLY A 227 7.05 22.27 -0.79
C GLY A 227 8.12 22.48 0.27
N VAL A 228 7.77 22.22 1.53
CA VAL A 228 8.72 22.20 2.65
C VAL A 228 9.48 20.89 2.67
N THR A 229 10.79 20.94 2.77
CA THR A 229 11.65 19.76 2.89
C THR A 229 12.21 19.67 4.29
N SER A 230 11.97 18.54 4.96
CA SER A 230 12.61 18.18 6.22
C SER A 230 13.64 17.07 5.98
N ARG A 231 14.80 17.17 6.59
CA ARG A 231 15.85 16.14 6.50
C ARG A 231 16.04 15.49 7.86
N ILE A 232 15.90 14.16 7.89
CA ILE A 232 16.10 13.36 9.08
C ILE A 232 17.35 12.51 8.88
N SER A 233 18.30 12.59 9.82
CA SER A 233 19.49 11.76 9.81
C SER A 233 19.27 10.50 10.63
N ALA A 234 19.41 9.35 10.00
CA ALA A 234 19.43 8.04 10.65
C ALA A 234 20.85 7.53 10.91
N ALA A 235 21.79 8.43 11.20
CA ALA A 235 23.18 8.09 11.47
C ALA A 235 23.29 7.08 12.63
N GLY A 236 24.15 6.09 12.48
CA GLY A 236 24.39 5.06 13.50
C GLY A 236 23.35 3.90 13.50
N CYS A 237 22.36 3.93 12.62
CA CYS A 237 21.37 2.87 12.52
C CYS A 237 21.97 1.49 12.15
N GLY A 238 22.88 1.43 11.19
CA GLY A 238 23.54 0.18 10.77
C GLY A 238 22.62 -0.83 10.08
N ILE A 239 21.36 -0.49 9.80
CA ILE A 239 20.46 -1.30 8.98
C ILE A 239 20.83 -1.11 7.50
N GLN A 240 21.11 -2.20 6.80
CA GLN A 240 21.50 -2.16 5.38
C GLN A 240 20.31 -2.40 4.44
N HIS A 241 19.30 -3.15 4.89
CA HIS A 241 18.11 -3.47 4.13
C HIS A 241 16.86 -3.09 4.94
N ILE A 242 16.06 -2.20 4.38
CA ILE A 242 14.86 -1.67 5.01
C ILE A 242 13.65 -2.48 4.50
N GLU A 243 12.87 -3.04 5.42
CA GLU A 243 11.64 -3.76 5.13
C GLU A 243 10.39 -2.91 5.40
N HIS A 244 10.49 -1.97 6.32
CA HIS A 244 9.38 -1.10 6.71
C HIS A 244 9.89 0.26 7.20
N VAL A 245 9.22 1.33 6.79
CA VAL A 245 9.45 2.70 7.28
C VAL A 245 8.12 3.25 7.77
N GLU A 246 8.11 3.74 8.99
CA GLU A 246 6.98 4.49 9.54
C GLU A 246 7.33 5.97 9.58
N VAL A 247 6.45 6.80 9.03
CA VAL A 247 6.61 8.26 9.02
C VAL A 247 5.46 8.87 9.80
N VAL A 248 5.81 9.63 10.83
CA VAL A 248 4.84 10.43 11.60
C VAL A 248 5.08 11.89 11.26
N LEU A 249 4.08 12.52 10.64
CA LEU A 249 4.09 13.94 10.34
C LEU A 249 3.14 14.67 11.30
N THR A 250 3.62 15.75 11.90
CA THR A 250 2.80 16.71 12.61
C THR A 250 2.91 18.06 11.92
N ALA A 251 1.81 18.56 11.41
CA ALA A 251 1.68 19.91 10.89
C ALA A 251 0.71 20.71 11.79
N THR A 252 1.02 21.98 12.02
CA THR A 252 0.22 22.86 12.87
C THR A 252 -0.21 24.09 12.07
N ASP A 253 -1.26 24.76 12.52
CA ASP A 253 -1.63 26.07 11.99
C ASP A 253 -0.61 27.16 12.36
N ASP A 254 -0.79 28.38 11.83
CA ASP A 254 0.10 29.51 12.05
C ASP A 254 0.26 29.91 13.52
N THR A 255 -0.70 29.54 14.37
CA THR A 255 -0.66 29.80 15.80
C THR A 255 0.04 28.71 16.58
N GLY A 256 0.34 27.57 15.95
CA GLY A 256 0.88 26.37 16.60
C GLY A 256 -0.08 25.68 17.54
N ALA A 257 -1.32 26.17 17.63
CA ALA A 257 -2.31 25.70 18.60
C ALA A 257 -3.21 24.58 18.07
N ARG A 258 -3.28 24.40 16.75
CA ARG A 258 -4.11 23.40 16.10
C ARG A 258 -3.28 22.57 15.12
N ALA A 259 -3.65 21.31 14.92
CA ALA A 259 -3.18 20.54 13.79
C ALA A 259 -3.61 21.24 12.48
N HIS A 260 -2.86 21.05 11.41
CA HIS A 260 -3.23 21.55 10.08
C HIS A 260 -4.69 21.21 9.80
N PRO A 261 -5.53 22.20 9.45
CA PRO A 261 -6.98 22.03 9.41
C PRO A 261 -7.42 20.97 8.39
N SER A 262 -6.61 20.71 7.36
CA SER A 262 -6.94 19.74 6.33
C SER A 262 -5.72 18.88 5.99
N ALA A 263 -5.57 17.76 6.68
CA ALA A 263 -4.50 16.80 6.39
C ALA A 263 -4.66 16.20 4.96
N GLY A 264 -5.88 16.19 4.43
CA GLY A 264 -6.18 15.73 3.08
C GLY A 264 -5.61 16.61 1.97
N ASP A 265 -5.23 17.86 2.26
CA ASP A 265 -4.66 18.78 1.26
C ASP A 265 -3.17 18.54 1.03
N LEU A 266 -2.54 17.67 1.82
CA LEU A 266 -1.09 17.48 1.80
C LEU A 266 -0.67 16.38 0.83
N GLN A 267 0.25 16.72 -0.07
CA GLN A 267 1.09 15.73 -0.73
C GLN A 267 2.34 15.49 0.11
N ILE A 268 2.57 14.25 0.51
CA ILE A 268 3.73 13.86 1.31
C ILE A 268 4.60 12.91 0.49
N THR A 269 5.87 13.24 0.38
CA THR A 269 6.84 12.45 -0.36
C THR A 269 8.04 12.14 0.52
N LEU A 270 8.46 10.88 0.55
CA LEU A 270 9.69 10.43 1.20
C LEU A 270 10.76 10.18 0.15
N THR A 271 11.94 10.77 0.34
CA THR A 271 13.08 10.55 -0.54
C THR A 271 14.22 9.89 0.23
N SER A 272 14.71 8.76 -0.26
CA SER A 272 15.86 8.07 0.32
C SER A 272 17.18 8.81 0.06
N PRO A 273 18.25 8.53 0.79
CA PRO A 273 19.58 9.08 0.52
C PRO A 273 20.10 8.78 -0.90
N ALA A 274 19.62 7.70 -1.52
CA ALA A 274 19.97 7.32 -2.89
C ALA A 274 19.09 8.02 -3.95
N GLY A 275 18.20 8.95 -3.54
CA GLY A 275 17.34 9.69 -4.44
C GLY A 275 16.06 8.96 -4.86
N GLN A 276 15.79 7.77 -4.31
CA GLN A 276 14.53 7.08 -4.56
C GLN A 276 13.39 7.77 -3.83
N THR A 277 12.32 8.05 -4.55
CA THR A 277 11.18 8.82 -4.05
C THR A 277 9.94 7.93 -3.96
N SER A 278 9.23 8.04 -2.86
CA SER A 278 7.95 7.39 -2.63
C SER A 278 6.91 8.43 -2.21
N THR A 279 5.79 8.48 -2.90
CA THR A 279 4.64 9.31 -2.51
C THR A 279 3.86 8.58 -1.43
N LEU A 280 3.82 9.14 -0.23
CA LEU A 280 3.12 8.54 0.91
C LEU A 280 1.63 8.86 0.85
N THR A 281 1.28 10.08 0.47
CA THR A 281 -0.12 10.49 0.24
C THR A 281 -0.18 11.58 -0.82
N MET A 282 -1.32 11.66 -1.48
CA MET A 282 -1.71 12.73 -2.40
C MET A 282 -2.89 13.48 -1.80
N PRO A 283 -3.19 14.71 -2.21
CA PRO A 283 -4.40 15.39 -1.80
C PRO A 283 -5.64 14.55 -2.05
N HIS A 284 -6.50 14.46 -1.05
CA HIS A 284 -7.73 13.67 -1.10
C HIS A 284 -8.79 14.28 -0.16
N LEU A 285 -10.05 13.97 -0.43
CA LEU A 285 -11.15 14.41 0.42
C LEU A 285 -11.17 13.60 1.72
N CYS A 286 -11.25 14.28 2.86
CA CYS A 286 -11.45 13.65 4.14
C CYS A 286 -12.96 13.48 4.41
N TYR A 287 -13.39 12.26 4.70
CA TYR A 287 -14.76 11.96 5.08
C TYR A 287 -14.79 11.43 6.52
N ASN A 288 -15.81 11.83 7.27
CA ASN A 288 -16.07 11.18 8.56
C ASN A 288 -16.72 9.80 8.35
N ILE A 289 -16.82 9.02 9.42
CA ILE A 289 -17.44 7.69 9.41
C ILE A 289 -18.92 7.70 8.97
N SER A 290 -19.56 8.86 8.90
CA SER A 290 -20.91 9.05 8.41
C SER A 290 -20.96 9.40 6.90
N GLY A 291 -19.79 9.45 6.23
CA GLY A 291 -19.69 9.80 4.82
C GLY A 291 -19.85 11.30 4.53
N GLN A 292 -19.76 12.16 5.55
CA GLN A 292 -19.76 13.61 5.36
C GLN A 292 -18.33 14.10 5.20
N GLN A 293 -18.10 14.98 4.22
CA GLN A 293 -16.82 15.63 4.04
C GLN A 293 -16.46 16.43 5.30
N THR A 294 -15.24 16.24 5.80
CA THR A 294 -14.67 17.02 6.88
C THR A 294 -13.59 17.92 6.32
N SER A 295 -13.63 19.17 6.68
CA SER A 295 -12.58 20.16 6.36
C SER A 295 -11.34 19.93 7.21
#